data_6c1aeec3820bc8af611634c8c2f1d161
#
_entry.id   6c1aeec3820bc8af611634c8c2f1d161
#
_cell.length_a   1.000
_cell.length_b   1.000
_cell.length_c   1.000
_cell.angle_alpha   90.00
_cell.angle_beta   90.00
_cell.angle_gamma   90.00
#
_symmetry.space_group_name_H-M   'P 1'
#
loop_
_entity.id
_entity.type
_entity.pdbx_description
1 polymer ?
#
loop_
_entity_poly.entity_id
_entity_poly.type
_entity_poly.pdbx_seq_one_letter_code
_entity_poly.pdbx_strand_id
1 'polypeptide(L)'
;MKVAFIINDFDSMNLEKDTSVFLMNEAFKRGYDVFSFGVNDVTYKLNNIFAKCEKVNFPDPSLLSFTKENTDLQHLDQFDYVINRVTPPFNKEYLYLTQLLDLADIKCINPAQALREENEKLVILNFPEIIPVTKVTNSLDEIKNMFKEGCKKIVIKPLDGMGGKSIFSLSEFDKNINVIWETITQNGRKHVMLQE
;
A
#
# COMPACT_ATOMS: atom_id res chain seq x y z
N MET A 1 -21.91 6.66 12.98
CA MET A 1 -21.20 5.74 12.08
C MET A 1 -20.04 5.11 12.83
N LYS A 2 -19.82 3.81 12.60
CA LYS A 2 -18.61 3.12 13.04
C LYS A 2 -17.67 2.91 11.86
N VAL A 3 -16.43 3.39 11.97
CA VAL A 3 -15.41 3.22 10.94
C VAL A 3 -14.18 2.55 11.52
N ALA A 4 -13.62 1.60 10.80
CA ALA A 4 -12.39 0.95 11.20
C ALA A 4 -11.28 1.21 10.18
N PHE A 5 -10.07 1.41 10.67
CA PHE A 5 -8.87 1.58 9.85
C PHE A 5 -7.96 0.38 10.03
N ILE A 6 -7.58 -0.24 8.93
CA ILE A 6 -6.52 -1.25 8.95
C ILE A 6 -5.21 -0.50 8.73
N ILE A 7 -4.34 -0.56 9.71
CA ILE A 7 -3.09 0.19 9.72
C ILE A 7 -1.91 -0.70 10.09
N ASN A 8 -0.72 -0.21 9.83
CA ASN A 8 0.48 -0.72 10.48
C ASN A 8 0.49 -0.25 11.94
N ASP A 9 1.52 -0.66 12.69
CA ASP A 9 1.68 -0.23 14.07
C ASP A 9 1.74 1.31 14.16
N PHE A 10 0.95 1.90 15.06
CA PHE A 10 0.97 3.33 15.36
C PHE A 10 2.35 3.84 15.76
N ASP A 11 3.14 3.02 16.46
CA ASP A 11 4.47 3.40 16.93
C ASP A 11 5.45 3.61 15.76
N SER A 12 5.13 3.08 14.57
CA SER A 12 5.89 3.26 13.34
C SER A 12 5.47 4.50 12.53
N MET A 13 4.38 5.18 12.91
CA MET A 13 3.80 6.30 12.17
C MET A 13 4.40 7.65 12.58
N ASN A 14 4.63 8.52 11.60
CA ASN A 14 4.88 9.93 11.87
C ASN A 14 3.54 10.67 11.98
N LEU A 15 3.07 10.88 13.19
CA LEU A 15 1.73 11.42 13.47
C LEU A 15 1.44 12.75 12.77
N GLU A 16 2.45 13.61 12.60
CA GLU A 16 2.28 14.93 11.96
C GLU A 16 2.13 14.84 10.42
N LYS A 17 2.56 13.73 9.83
CA LYS A 17 2.60 13.55 8.36
C LYS A 17 1.76 12.38 7.86
N ASP A 18 1.28 11.53 8.75
CA ASP A 18 0.54 10.33 8.36
C ASP A 18 -0.91 10.65 8.02
N THR A 19 -1.26 10.44 6.78
CA THR A 19 -2.63 10.66 6.27
C THR A 19 -3.66 9.80 7.00
N SER A 20 -3.28 8.62 7.50
CA SER A 20 -4.22 7.73 8.21
C SER A 20 -4.65 8.34 9.53
N VAL A 21 -3.71 8.93 10.29
CA VAL A 21 -4.00 9.63 11.54
C VAL A 21 -4.89 10.84 11.26
N PHE A 22 -4.60 11.59 10.21
CA PHE A 22 -5.42 12.73 9.80
C PHE A 22 -6.85 12.32 9.45
N LEU A 23 -7.03 11.23 8.70
CA LEU A 23 -8.35 10.70 8.32
C LEU A 23 -9.13 10.20 9.55
N MET A 24 -8.46 9.52 10.49
CA MET A 24 -9.07 9.07 11.75
C MET A 24 -9.55 10.25 12.59
N ASN A 25 -8.71 11.29 12.72
CA ASN A 25 -9.07 12.52 13.46
C ASN A 25 -10.26 13.24 12.80
N GLU A 26 -10.29 13.32 11.48
CA GLU A 26 -11.39 13.94 10.76
C GLU A 26 -12.70 13.14 10.90
N ALA A 27 -12.63 11.81 10.88
CA ALA A 27 -13.77 10.95 11.16
C ALA A 27 -14.29 11.15 12.61
N PHE A 28 -13.38 11.25 13.56
CA PHE A 28 -13.72 11.53 14.96
C PHE A 28 -14.40 12.91 15.14
N LYS A 29 -13.87 13.97 14.50
CA LYS A 29 -14.48 15.31 14.48
C LYS A 29 -15.92 15.32 13.97
N ARG A 30 -16.23 14.41 13.04
CA ARG A 30 -17.58 14.23 12.49
C ARG A 30 -18.51 13.41 13.40
N GLY A 31 -18.03 13.00 14.58
CA GLY A 31 -18.79 12.23 15.55
C GLY A 31 -18.88 10.74 15.21
N TYR A 32 -17.92 10.19 14.46
CA TYR A 32 -17.88 8.77 14.19
C TYR A 32 -17.12 8.03 15.30
N ASP A 33 -17.56 6.81 15.61
CA ASP A 33 -16.75 5.89 16.40
C ASP A 33 -15.62 5.34 15.54
N VAL A 34 -14.40 5.67 15.90
CA VAL A 34 -13.19 5.30 15.15
C VAL A 34 -12.49 4.13 15.81
N PHE A 35 -12.17 3.13 15.02
CA PHE A 35 -11.45 1.94 15.45
C PHE A 35 -10.24 1.70 14.55
N SER A 36 -9.25 0.96 15.06
CA SER A 36 -8.11 0.49 14.28
C SER A 36 -7.77 -0.95 14.62
N PHE A 37 -7.18 -1.65 13.66
CA PHE A 37 -6.61 -2.99 13.83
C PHE A 37 -5.50 -3.22 12.79
N GLY A 38 -4.63 -4.19 13.06
CA GLY A 38 -3.53 -4.56 12.19
C GLY A 38 -3.88 -5.72 11.25
N VAL A 39 -2.95 -6.01 10.34
CA VAL A 39 -3.07 -7.11 9.35
C VAL A 39 -3.31 -8.46 10.04
N ASN A 40 -2.66 -8.70 11.18
CA ASN A 40 -2.67 -9.98 11.89
C ASN A 40 -3.81 -10.10 12.93
N ASP A 41 -4.64 -9.08 13.08
CA ASP A 41 -5.70 -9.05 14.08
C ASP A 41 -7.02 -9.65 13.61
N VAL A 42 -7.08 -10.05 12.33
CA VAL A 42 -8.29 -10.60 11.71
C VAL A 42 -8.40 -12.10 11.94
N THR A 43 -9.58 -12.57 12.30
CA THR A 43 -9.88 -13.98 12.57
C THR A 43 -11.20 -14.39 11.92
N TYR A 44 -11.17 -15.51 11.19
CA TYR A 44 -12.38 -16.20 10.73
C TYR A 44 -12.80 -17.24 11.77
N LYS A 45 -14.04 -17.17 12.26
CA LYS A 45 -14.66 -18.18 13.10
C LYS A 45 -16.17 -18.16 12.98
N LEU A 46 -16.80 -19.33 13.09
CA LEU A 46 -18.26 -19.47 13.08
C LEU A 46 -18.90 -18.78 11.85
N ASN A 47 -18.29 -18.93 10.69
CA ASN A 47 -18.72 -18.33 9.41
C ASN A 47 -18.73 -16.80 9.37
N ASN A 48 -18.03 -16.15 10.30
CA ASN A 48 -17.94 -14.69 10.37
C ASN A 48 -16.48 -14.23 10.49
N ILE A 49 -16.24 -12.99 10.10
CA ILE A 49 -14.94 -12.32 10.23
C ILE A 49 -14.97 -11.36 11.40
N PHE A 50 -13.96 -11.49 12.24
CA PHE A 50 -13.76 -10.66 13.42
C PHE A 50 -12.39 -9.99 13.37
N ALA A 51 -12.24 -8.85 14.03
CA ALA A 51 -10.95 -8.23 14.28
C ALA A 51 -10.79 -7.85 15.75
N LYS A 52 -9.56 -8.00 16.26
CA LYS A 52 -9.16 -7.44 17.54
C LYS A 52 -8.88 -5.95 17.32
N CYS A 53 -9.81 -5.12 17.74
CA CYS A 53 -9.74 -3.67 17.47
C CYS A 53 -9.28 -2.88 18.71
N GLU A 54 -8.71 -1.73 18.45
CA GLU A 54 -8.53 -0.65 19.42
C GLU A 54 -9.50 0.48 19.06
N LYS A 55 -10.25 1.01 20.03
CA LYS A 55 -11.01 2.25 19.86
C LYS A 55 -10.07 3.43 19.94
N VAL A 56 -10.12 4.31 18.95
CA VAL A 56 -9.23 5.48 18.84
C VAL A 56 -10.02 6.73 19.17
N ASN A 57 -9.56 7.48 20.15
CA ASN A 57 -10.16 8.73 20.59
C ASN A 57 -9.16 9.88 20.43
N PHE A 58 -9.64 11.05 20.06
CA PHE A 58 -8.85 12.27 19.94
C PHE A 58 -9.32 13.28 20.99
N PRO A 59 -8.73 13.28 22.22
CA PRO A 59 -9.14 14.16 23.31
C PRO A 59 -9.05 15.65 22.93
N ASP A 60 -8.04 16.00 22.15
CA ASP A 60 -7.92 17.32 21.51
C ASP A 60 -7.71 17.13 20.01
N PRO A 61 -8.78 17.20 19.20
CA PRO A 61 -8.69 17.01 17.77
C PRO A 61 -7.82 18.06 17.04
N SER A 62 -7.46 19.16 17.69
CA SER A 62 -6.57 20.17 17.09
C SER A 62 -5.09 19.74 17.08
N LEU A 63 -4.71 18.81 17.96
CA LEU A 63 -3.32 18.41 18.19
C LEU A 63 -2.91 17.11 17.51
N LEU A 64 -3.81 16.41 16.80
CA LEU A 64 -3.58 15.07 16.25
C LEU A 64 -3.11 14.03 17.30
N SER A 65 -3.24 14.37 18.60
CA SER A 65 -2.96 13.45 19.70
C SER A 65 -4.15 12.52 19.91
N PHE A 66 -3.90 11.24 20.14
CA PHE A 66 -4.95 10.24 20.32
C PHE A 66 -4.67 9.32 21.50
N THR A 67 -5.72 8.71 22.02
CA THR A 67 -5.65 7.61 22.98
C THR A 67 -6.25 6.35 22.35
N LYS A 68 -5.80 5.19 22.81
CA LYS A 68 -6.28 3.88 22.35
C LYS A 68 -6.84 3.10 23.52
N GLU A 69 -7.95 2.44 23.28
CA GLU A 69 -8.58 1.53 24.23
C GLU A 69 -8.76 0.18 23.56
N ASN A 70 -8.22 -0.89 24.16
CA ASN A 70 -8.48 -2.24 23.68
C ASN A 70 -9.96 -2.56 23.81
N THR A 71 -10.52 -3.13 22.75
CA THR A 71 -11.89 -3.61 22.74
C THR A 71 -11.92 -5.15 22.69
N ASP A 72 -13.08 -5.71 23.00
CA ASP A 72 -13.33 -7.10 22.69
C ASP A 72 -13.28 -7.35 21.18
N LEU A 73 -13.19 -8.63 20.80
CA LEU A 73 -13.21 -9.02 19.41
C LEU A 73 -14.47 -8.50 18.71
N GLN A 74 -14.28 -7.65 17.70
CA GLN A 74 -15.36 -6.99 16.97
C GLN A 74 -15.73 -7.78 15.71
N HIS A 75 -17.01 -7.99 15.48
CA HIS A 75 -17.52 -8.52 14.21
C HIS A 75 -17.35 -7.45 13.12
N LEU A 76 -16.75 -7.78 11.98
CA LEU A 76 -16.45 -6.74 10.97
C LEU A 76 -17.70 -6.14 10.33
N ASP A 77 -18.79 -6.89 10.21
CA ASP A 77 -20.03 -6.40 9.60
C ASP A 77 -20.72 -5.29 10.40
N GLN A 78 -20.28 -5.05 11.64
CA GLN A 78 -20.81 -3.92 12.43
C GLN A 78 -20.22 -2.57 12.04
N PHE A 79 -19.16 -2.55 11.21
CA PHE A 79 -18.57 -1.31 10.73
C PHE A 79 -19.27 -0.84 9.45
N ASP A 80 -19.62 0.44 9.40
CA ASP A 80 -20.18 1.06 8.20
C ASP A 80 -19.16 1.10 7.05
N TYR A 81 -17.86 1.27 7.41
CA TYR A 81 -16.72 1.24 6.50
C TYR A 81 -15.49 0.67 7.17
N VAL A 82 -14.73 -0.10 6.42
CA VAL A 82 -13.36 -0.51 6.76
C VAL A 82 -12.40 0.12 5.76
N ILE A 83 -11.47 0.93 6.23
CA ILE A 83 -10.54 1.70 5.39
C ILE A 83 -9.16 1.05 5.50
N ASN A 84 -8.68 0.46 4.43
CA ASN A 84 -7.37 -0.16 4.41
C ASN A 84 -6.28 0.90 4.14
N ARG A 85 -5.41 1.08 5.12
CA ARG A 85 -4.27 2.01 5.09
C ARG A 85 -2.95 1.32 5.35
N VAL A 86 -2.91 0.00 5.21
CA VAL A 86 -1.66 -0.78 5.35
C VAL A 86 -0.67 -0.36 4.28
N THR A 87 0.55 -0.06 4.70
CA THR A 87 1.64 0.26 3.78
C THR A 87 2.31 -1.02 3.27
N PRO A 88 2.83 -1.05 2.04
CA PRO A 88 3.60 -2.17 1.51
C PRO A 88 4.74 -2.62 2.46
N PRO A 89 5.21 -3.87 2.35
CA PRO A 89 5.16 -4.67 1.13
C PRO A 89 3.88 -5.48 0.97
N PHE A 90 3.48 -5.73 -0.28
CA PHE A 90 2.48 -6.74 -0.61
C PHE A 90 3.09 -8.13 -0.36
N ASN A 91 2.73 -8.74 0.76
CA ASN A 91 3.20 -10.05 1.18
C ASN A 91 2.03 -11.04 1.35
N LYS A 92 2.31 -12.26 1.78
CA LYS A 92 1.29 -13.28 1.97
C LYS A 92 0.26 -12.91 3.03
N GLU A 93 0.68 -12.29 4.12
CA GLU A 93 -0.23 -11.88 5.20
C GLU A 93 -1.19 -10.79 4.71
N TYR A 94 -0.70 -9.83 3.93
CA TYR A 94 -1.55 -8.84 3.28
C TYR A 94 -2.54 -9.48 2.29
N LEU A 95 -2.08 -10.45 1.50
CA LEU A 95 -2.94 -11.22 0.59
C LEU A 95 -4.04 -11.95 1.36
N TYR A 96 -3.71 -12.65 2.45
CA TYR A 96 -4.69 -13.35 3.28
C TYR A 96 -5.68 -12.38 3.93
N LEU A 97 -5.21 -11.24 4.43
CA LEU A 97 -6.09 -10.17 4.92
C LEU A 97 -7.13 -9.80 3.87
N THR A 98 -6.71 -9.50 2.64
CA THR A 98 -7.64 -9.08 1.58
C THR A 98 -8.64 -10.17 1.20
N GLN A 99 -8.24 -11.45 1.25
CA GLN A 99 -9.14 -12.59 1.03
C GLN A 99 -10.15 -12.74 2.17
N LEU A 100 -9.73 -12.51 3.43
CA LEU A 100 -10.65 -12.54 4.58
C LEU A 100 -11.65 -11.38 4.54
N LEU A 101 -11.21 -10.19 4.12
CA LEU A 101 -12.10 -9.03 3.97
C LEU A 101 -13.21 -9.24 2.93
N ASP A 102 -12.94 -10.02 1.86
CA ASP A 102 -13.95 -10.37 0.87
C ASP A 102 -15.06 -11.29 1.42
N LEU A 103 -14.78 -12.00 2.52
CA LEU A 103 -15.77 -12.87 3.16
C LEU A 103 -16.67 -12.13 4.16
N ALA A 104 -16.36 -10.88 4.49
CA ALA A 104 -17.16 -10.04 5.35
C ALA A 104 -18.10 -9.18 4.49
N ASP A 105 -19.34 -8.99 4.96
CA ASP A 105 -20.32 -8.09 4.31
C ASP A 105 -20.04 -6.63 4.72
N ILE A 106 -18.93 -6.10 4.26
CA ILE A 106 -18.44 -4.78 4.61
C ILE A 106 -18.14 -3.91 3.39
N LYS A 107 -18.23 -2.61 3.58
CA LYS A 107 -17.75 -1.62 2.59
C LYS A 107 -16.27 -1.34 2.85
N CYS A 108 -15.41 -2.04 2.14
CA CYS A 108 -13.96 -1.83 2.21
C CYS A 108 -13.50 -0.71 1.25
N ILE A 109 -12.67 0.20 1.73
CA ILE A 109 -12.04 1.28 0.95
C ILE A 109 -10.51 1.08 1.00
N ASN A 110 -9.85 0.79 -0.10
CA ASN A 110 -10.39 0.39 -1.39
C ASN A 110 -10.94 -1.04 -1.33
N PRO A 111 -11.75 -1.50 -2.32
CA PRO A 111 -12.26 -2.86 -2.35
C PRO A 111 -11.14 -3.89 -2.24
N ALA A 112 -11.33 -4.93 -1.44
CA ALA A 112 -10.30 -5.93 -1.16
C ALA A 112 -9.79 -6.64 -2.43
N GLN A 113 -10.68 -6.89 -3.38
CA GLN A 113 -10.31 -7.42 -4.70
C GLN A 113 -9.37 -6.47 -5.45
N ALA A 114 -9.68 -5.18 -5.52
CA ALA A 114 -8.81 -4.20 -6.18
C ALA A 114 -7.43 -4.10 -5.52
N LEU A 115 -7.37 -4.20 -4.18
CA LEU A 115 -6.10 -4.22 -3.45
C LEU A 115 -5.20 -5.42 -3.81
N ARG A 116 -5.78 -6.55 -4.23
CA ARG A 116 -5.03 -7.73 -4.68
C ARG A 116 -4.62 -7.66 -6.15
N GLU A 117 -5.53 -7.18 -6.99
CA GLU A 117 -5.41 -7.30 -8.44
C GLU A 117 -4.69 -6.12 -9.07
N GLU A 118 -4.75 -4.94 -8.43
CA GLU A 118 -4.18 -3.71 -8.97
C GLU A 118 -2.85 -3.36 -8.31
N ASN A 119 -1.76 -3.56 -9.05
CA ASN A 119 -0.46 -3.02 -8.63
C ASN A 119 -0.37 -1.54 -9.02
N GLU A 120 0.02 -0.67 -8.09
CA GLU A 120 0.07 0.80 -8.27
C GLU A 120 0.95 1.26 -9.45
N LYS A 121 1.92 0.45 -9.87
CA LYS A 121 2.80 0.75 -11.01
C LYS A 121 2.31 0.11 -12.30
N LEU A 122 1.76 -1.11 -12.22
CA LEU A 122 1.30 -1.82 -13.41
C LEU A 122 -0.03 -1.31 -13.93
N VAL A 123 -0.91 -0.78 -13.07
CA VAL A 123 -2.21 -0.23 -13.46
C VAL A 123 -2.12 0.86 -14.53
N ILE A 124 -1.03 1.62 -14.56
CA ILE A 124 -0.81 2.66 -15.58
C ILE A 124 -0.73 2.09 -17.01
N LEU A 125 -0.34 0.81 -17.17
CA LEU A 125 -0.24 0.16 -18.47
C LEU A 125 -1.60 0.00 -19.17
N ASN A 126 -2.70 0.19 -18.44
CA ASN A 126 -4.06 0.27 -19.00
C ASN A 126 -4.33 1.60 -19.72
N PHE A 127 -3.40 2.58 -19.61
CA PHE A 127 -3.56 3.93 -20.15
C PHE A 127 -2.32 4.33 -20.98
N PRO A 128 -1.95 3.56 -22.02
CA PRO A 128 -0.70 3.75 -22.75
C PRO A 128 -0.58 5.12 -23.42
N GLU A 129 -1.69 5.78 -23.70
CA GLU A 129 -1.76 7.08 -24.37
C GLU A 129 -1.34 8.28 -23.50
N ILE A 130 -1.30 8.09 -22.15
CA ILE A 130 -0.98 9.19 -21.21
C ILE A 130 0.25 8.92 -20.36
N ILE A 131 0.95 7.81 -20.61
CA ILE A 131 2.18 7.47 -19.87
C ILE A 131 3.43 7.69 -20.75
N PRO A 132 4.61 7.96 -20.15
CA PRO A 132 5.85 8.00 -20.90
C PRO A 132 6.20 6.62 -21.45
N VAL A 133 7.19 6.54 -22.33
CA VAL A 133 7.70 5.25 -22.82
C VAL A 133 8.00 4.35 -21.62
N THR A 134 7.29 3.24 -21.54
CA THR A 134 7.33 2.35 -20.39
C THR A 134 7.59 0.90 -20.83
N LYS A 135 8.52 0.23 -20.16
CA LYS A 135 8.73 -1.23 -20.28
C LYS A 135 8.68 -1.86 -18.89
N VAL A 136 8.18 -3.09 -18.82
CA VAL A 136 8.24 -3.93 -17.61
C VAL A 136 9.02 -5.17 -17.96
N THR A 137 10.17 -5.37 -17.33
CA THR A 137 11.12 -6.40 -17.71
C THR A 137 12.03 -6.77 -16.54
N ASN A 138 12.70 -7.90 -16.66
CA ASN A 138 13.83 -8.30 -15.82
C ASN A 138 15.13 -8.41 -16.62
N SER A 139 15.13 -8.02 -17.90
CA SER A 139 16.27 -8.12 -18.81
C SER A 139 17.11 -6.84 -18.82
N LEU A 140 18.42 -6.98 -18.64
CA LEU A 140 19.37 -5.88 -18.79
C LEU A 140 19.39 -5.35 -20.23
N ASP A 141 19.17 -6.19 -21.23
CA ASP A 141 19.23 -5.76 -22.63
C ASP A 141 18.10 -4.79 -22.98
N GLU A 142 16.96 -4.85 -22.29
CA GLU A 142 15.88 -3.90 -22.50
C GLU A 142 16.26 -2.47 -22.04
N ILE A 143 17.08 -2.32 -21.02
CA ILE A 143 17.64 -1.00 -20.63
C ILE A 143 18.50 -0.45 -21.79
N LYS A 144 19.39 -1.30 -22.34
CA LYS A 144 20.25 -0.91 -23.48
C LYS A 144 19.43 -0.60 -24.73
N ASN A 145 18.36 -1.35 -24.98
CA ASN A 145 17.48 -1.15 -26.12
C ASN A 145 16.75 0.19 -26.02
N MET A 146 16.26 0.59 -24.85
CA MET A 146 15.63 1.91 -24.67
C MET A 146 16.58 3.05 -25.01
N PHE A 147 17.86 2.97 -24.63
CA PHE A 147 18.84 3.99 -25.04
C PHE A 147 19.04 4.01 -26.57
N LYS A 148 19.12 2.83 -27.21
CA LYS A 148 19.21 2.74 -28.68
C LYS A 148 17.96 3.26 -29.40
N GLU A 149 16.80 3.14 -28.78
CA GLU A 149 15.51 3.66 -29.24
C GLU A 149 15.40 5.19 -29.06
N GLY A 150 16.37 5.84 -28.41
CA GLY A 150 16.48 7.28 -28.29
C GLY A 150 16.17 7.87 -26.92
N CYS A 151 15.81 7.05 -25.92
CA CYS A 151 15.65 7.52 -24.55
C CYS A 151 16.96 8.09 -24.02
N LYS A 152 16.96 9.32 -23.54
CA LYS A 152 18.15 9.96 -22.98
C LYS A 152 18.37 9.62 -21.50
N LYS A 153 17.30 9.35 -20.80
CA LYS A 153 17.26 9.08 -19.38
C LYS A 153 16.19 8.05 -19.09
N ILE A 154 16.50 7.07 -18.27
CA ILE A 154 15.57 6.00 -17.87
C ILE A 154 15.47 5.98 -16.36
N VAL A 155 14.25 5.95 -15.83
CA VAL A 155 14.00 5.72 -14.42
C VAL A 155 13.64 4.24 -14.25
N ILE A 156 14.43 3.52 -13.44
CA ILE A 156 14.16 2.13 -13.07
C ILE A 156 13.53 2.07 -11.68
N LYS A 157 12.45 1.32 -11.57
CA LYS A 157 11.61 1.24 -10.35
C LYS A 157 11.28 -0.21 -10.03
N PRO A 158 11.38 -0.65 -8.76
CA PRO A 158 10.82 -1.96 -8.36
C PRO A 158 9.29 -1.90 -8.41
N LEU A 159 8.65 -3.01 -8.72
CA LEU A 159 7.17 -3.08 -8.75
C LEU A 159 6.56 -3.06 -7.34
N ASP A 160 7.29 -3.57 -6.35
CA ASP A 160 6.81 -3.73 -4.96
C ASP A 160 7.29 -2.61 -4.01
N GLY A 161 7.93 -1.56 -4.53
CA GLY A 161 8.52 -0.50 -3.71
C GLY A 161 7.59 0.69 -3.50
N MET A 162 7.77 1.39 -2.38
CA MET A 162 7.09 2.64 -2.04
C MET A 162 8.07 3.69 -1.52
N GLY A 163 7.61 4.95 -1.40
CA GLY A 163 8.36 6.04 -0.79
C GLY A 163 9.68 6.38 -1.50
N GLY A 164 9.77 6.13 -2.80
CA GLY A 164 10.98 6.42 -3.59
C GLY A 164 12.17 5.48 -3.34
N LYS A 165 12.02 4.46 -2.50
CA LYS A 165 13.11 3.51 -2.20
C LYS A 165 13.46 2.68 -3.44
N SER A 166 14.77 2.55 -3.69
CA SER A 166 15.33 1.77 -4.81
C SER A 166 14.87 2.26 -6.19
N ILE A 167 14.56 3.53 -6.32
CA ILE A 167 14.33 4.16 -7.63
C ILE A 167 15.63 4.82 -8.08
N PHE A 168 16.09 4.48 -9.28
CA PHE A 168 17.31 5.02 -9.85
C PHE A 168 17.04 5.68 -11.19
N SER A 169 17.80 6.70 -11.48
CA SER A 169 17.84 7.35 -12.79
C SER A 169 19.11 6.96 -13.52
N LEU A 170 18.98 6.42 -14.70
CA LEU A 170 20.07 5.91 -15.53
C LEU A 170 20.26 6.81 -16.76
N SER A 171 21.50 7.00 -17.16
CA SER A 171 21.90 7.54 -18.46
C SER A 171 22.69 6.50 -19.24
N GLU A 172 22.79 6.64 -20.56
CA GLU A 172 23.47 5.67 -21.44
C GLU A 172 24.89 5.31 -21.02
N PHE A 173 25.63 6.30 -20.48
CA PHE A 173 27.03 6.13 -20.09
C PHE A 173 27.24 5.88 -18.60
N ASP A 174 26.18 5.60 -17.85
CA ASP A 174 26.29 5.30 -16.43
C ASP A 174 27.00 3.95 -16.22
N LYS A 175 28.16 4.00 -15.55
CA LYS A 175 28.98 2.80 -15.29
C LYS A 175 28.31 1.82 -14.32
N ASN A 176 27.30 2.25 -13.60
CA ASN A 176 26.63 1.46 -12.57
C ASN A 176 25.38 0.73 -13.08
N ILE A 177 25.01 0.83 -14.36
CA ILE A 177 23.81 0.21 -14.92
C ILE A 177 23.70 -1.26 -14.53
N ASN A 178 24.77 -2.04 -14.71
CA ASN A 178 24.77 -3.47 -14.41
C ASN A 178 24.53 -3.73 -12.91
N VAL A 179 25.23 -3.01 -12.03
CA VAL A 179 25.12 -3.17 -10.57
C VAL A 179 23.73 -2.77 -10.09
N ILE A 180 23.17 -1.69 -10.62
CA ILE A 180 21.81 -1.25 -10.32
C ILE A 180 20.80 -2.31 -10.77
N TRP A 181 20.94 -2.81 -12.00
CA TRP A 181 20.09 -3.87 -12.52
C TRP A 181 20.19 -5.15 -11.69
N GLU A 182 21.40 -5.63 -11.37
CA GLU A 182 21.62 -6.82 -10.53
C GLU A 182 20.93 -6.67 -9.17
N THR A 183 21.08 -5.49 -8.55
CA THR A 183 20.54 -5.21 -7.23
C THR A 183 19.00 -5.18 -7.25
N ILE A 184 18.42 -4.40 -8.15
CA ILE A 184 16.96 -4.14 -8.15
C ILE A 184 16.17 -5.33 -8.68
N THR A 185 16.72 -6.06 -9.66
CA THR A 185 16.09 -7.26 -10.23
C THR A 185 16.46 -8.54 -9.48
N GLN A 186 17.35 -8.47 -8.48
CA GLN A 186 17.91 -9.66 -7.83
C GLN A 186 18.51 -10.63 -8.86
N ASN A 187 19.41 -10.11 -9.71
CA ASN A 187 20.02 -10.86 -10.83
C ASN A 187 18.98 -11.41 -11.84
N GLY A 188 18.02 -10.59 -12.24
CA GLY A 188 17.02 -10.95 -13.25
C GLY A 188 15.86 -11.84 -12.75
N ARG A 189 15.73 -12.03 -11.43
CA ARG A 189 14.64 -12.83 -10.85
C ARG A 189 13.35 -12.02 -10.65
N LYS A 190 13.46 -10.69 -10.53
CA LYS A 190 12.33 -9.79 -10.32
C LYS A 190 12.15 -8.85 -11.50
N HIS A 191 10.90 -8.65 -11.89
CA HIS A 191 10.55 -7.62 -12.85
C HIS A 191 10.67 -6.22 -12.24
N VAL A 192 11.02 -5.27 -13.08
CA VAL A 192 11.11 -3.84 -12.78
C VAL A 192 10.40 -3.05 -13.86
N MET A 193 9.99 -1.85 -13.53
CA MET A 193 9.48 -0.88 -14.51
C MET A 193 10.61 0.05 -14.93
N LEU A 194 10.74 0.24 -16.24
CA LEU A 194 11.59 1.22 -16.89
C LEU A 194 10.70 2.29 -17.49
N GLN A 195 11.01 3.55 -17.25
CA GLN A 195 10.29 4.69 -17.83
C GLN A 195 11.27 5.77 -18.31
N GLU A 196 10.93 6.41 -19.40
CA GLU A 196 11.64 7.61 -19.87
C GLU A 196 11.44 8.81 -18.92
#